data_2d8c4262127a6caea985cde21316aea4
#
_entry.id   2d8c4262127a6caea985cde21316aea4
#
_cell.length_a   1.000
_cell.length_b   1.000
_cell.length_c   1.000
_cell.angle_alpha   90.00
_cell.angle_beta   90.00
_cell.angle_gamma   90.00
#
_symmetry.space_group_name_H-M   'P 1'
#
loop_
_entity.id
_entity.type
_entity.pdbx_description
1 polymer ?
#
loop_
_entity_poly.entity_id
_entity_poly.type
_entity_poly.pdbx_seq_one_letter_code
_entity_poly.pdbx_strand_id
1 'polypeptide(L)'
;MSFHFFNAADGMSLSTEGGLIAAGEGGLRVDLGGARLLPGLINAHDHLQLNGALPRLKFREGYRNASEWIADITPRLSTDPCLLEHRSRPRVERLRAGGLKNLLSGVTTVLHHDPRDPVLDEPGFAVDAPAPGGWAHSLALDGDEAVRASHQATPLGQSWIIHAAEGIDSAAALEFDRLEALGCITPGTLLVHGLSLSAAQQDRLVQAGSAVVWCPGSNLHLFGRTLDPDALFQQGRLLLGSDSRISGGRDLLAELALVQALTGWHDERLETWLTEGAARLLGLSDRGRLEPGLRADLIALPPGLPLAQATRADLRLVVVAGQALYADADLGEALQLMPVRVDGRAKALARHLLAPEPGLELLNPGTSV
;
A
#
# COMPACT_ATOMS: atom_id res chain seq x y z
N MET A 1 19.06 -7.57 -14.38
CA MET A 1 20.38 -7.39 -13.72
C MET A 1 20.42 -8.25 -12.48
N SER A 2 21.61 -8.73 -12.08
CA SER A 2 21.80 -9.40 -10.79
C SER A 2 22.61 -8.47 -9.90
N PHE A 3 22.28 -8.41 -8.61
CA PHE A 3 22.94 -7.57 -7.61
C PHE A 3 23.47 -8.41 -6.46
N HIS A 4 24.56 -7.96 -5.86
CA HIS A 4 25.04 -8.40 -4.55
C HIS A 4 25.10 -7.20 -3.62
N PHE A 5 24.09 -7.07 -2.78
CA PHE A 5 24.01 -6.06 -1.73
C PHE A 5 24.84 -6.54 -0.53
N PHE A 6 25.82 -5.76 -0.12
CA PHE A 6 26.71 -6.11 0.98
C PHE A 6 26.89 -4.95 1.95
N ASN A 7 27.61 -5.21 3.05
CA ASN A 7 27.81 -4.22 4.10
C ASN A 7 26.47 -3.65 4.63
N ALA A 8 25.46 -4.53 4.77
CA ALA A 8 24.26 -4.19 5.51
C ALA A 8 24.49 -4.33 7.02
N ALA A 9 23.54 -3.83 7.82
CA ALA A 9 23.58 -3.99 9.27
C ALA A 9 23.74 -5.46 9.67
N ASP A 10 24.37 -5.72 10.80
CA ASP A 10 24.64 -7.06 11.35
C ASP A 10 25.46 -8.00 10.41
N GLY A 11 26.20 -7.39 9.48
CA GLY A 11 27.02 -8.13 8.51
C GLY A 11 26.21 -8.89 7.46
N MET A 12 24.93 -8.56 7.31
CA MET A 12 24.06 -9.19 6.32
C MET A 12 24.51 -8.85 4.90
N SER A 13 24.42 -9.82 3.99
CA SER A 13 24.49 -9.62 2.54
C SER A 13 23.37 -10.39 1.85
N LEU A 14 22.97 -9.93 0.68
CA LEU A 14 21.88 -10.54 -0.08
C LEU A 14 22.15 -10.39 -1.57
N SER A 15 21.98 -11.47 -2.32
CA SER A 15 22.09 -11.45 -3.78
C SER A 15 20.74 -11.61 -4.45
N THR A 16 20.63 -11.07 -5.67
CA THR A 16 19.42 -11.23 -6.48
C THR A 16 19.77 -11.72 -7.87
N GLU A 17 18.98 -12.66 -8.40
CA GLU A 17 19.11 -13.18 -9.75
C GLU A 17 17.73 -13.54 -10.32
N GLY A 18 17.45 -13.14 -11.56
CA GLY A 18 16.20 -13.47 -12.23
C GLY A 18 14.93 -12.97 -11.53
N GLY A 19 15.04 -11.91 -10.73
CA GLY A 19 13.92 -11.38 -9.95
C GLY A 19 13.73 -12.03 -8.57
N LEU A 20 14.56 -13.01 -8.23
CA LEU A 20 14.50 -13.74 -6.96
C LEU A 20 15.73 -13.46 -6.10
N ILE A 21 15.60 -13.72 -4.82
CA ILE A 21 16.73 -13.74 -3.88
C ILE A 21 17.54 -15.01 -4.17
N ALA A 22 18.85 -14.83 -4.39
CA ALA A 22 19.78 -15.91 -4.72
C ALA A 22 20.53 -16.41 -3.49
N ALA A 23 20.90 -17.71 -3.50
CA ALA A 23 21.62 -18.35 -2.40
C ALA A 23 23.15 -18.07 -2.39
N GLY A 24 23.73 -17.49 -3.43
CA GLY A 24 25.17 -17.26 -3.58
C GLY A 24 25.53 -15.78 -3.72
N GLU A 25 26.82 -15.48 -3.73
CA GLU A 25 27.34 -14.15 -4.04
C GLU A 25 27.49 -14.01 -5.56
N GLY A 26 26.77 -13.08 -6.18
CA GLY A 26 26.85 -12.83 -7.62
C GLY A 26 26.20 -11.51 -8.03
N GLY A 27 26.60 -11.01 -9.20
CA GLY A 27 26.04 -9.77 -9.73
C GLY A 27 26.84 -8.51 -9.38
N LEU A 28 26.27 -7.35 -9.71
CA LEU A 28 26.86 -6.05 -9.42
C LEU A 28 26.89 -5.81 -7.90
N ARG A 29 28.09 -5.54 -7.38
CA ARG A 29 28.26 -5.28 -5.95
C ARG A 29 27.80 -3.88 -5.58
N VAL A 30 26.91 -3.79 -4.59
CA VAL A 30 26.33 -2.54 -4.09
C VAL A 30 26.57 -2.45 -2.58
N ASP A 31 27.36 -1.45 -2.15
CA ASP A 31 27.65 -1.19 -0.74
C ASP A 31 26.47 -0.45 -0.10
N LEU A 32 25.85 -1.06 0.89
CA LEU A 32 24.74 -0.46 1.61
C LEU A 32 25.15 0.47 2.74
N GLY A 33 26.46 0.55 3.08
CA GLY A 33 26.97 1.49 4.09
C GLY A 33 26.40 1.27 5.49
N GLY A 34 26.15 0.03 5.88
CA GLY A 34 25.57 -0.32 7.18
C GLY A 34 24.05 -0.20 7.25
N ALA A 35 23.34 0.04 6.12
CA ALA A 35 21.89 0.12 6.10
C ALA A 35 21.23 -1.20 6.51
N ARG A 36 20.08 -1.12 7.16
CA ARG A 36 19.27 -2.27 7.55
C ARG A 36 18.39 -2.73 6.39
N LEU A 37 18.44 -4.02 6.06
CA LEU A 37 17.60 -4.63 5.04
C LEU A 37 16.29 -5.14 5.63
N LEU A 38 15.18 -4.85 4.95
CA LEU A 38 13.85 -5.37 5.24
C LEU A 38 13.22 -5.90 3.95
N PRO A 39 12.27 -6.85 4.04
CA PRO A 39 11.40 -7.15 2.90
C PRO A 39 10.65 -5.90 2.45
N GLY A 40 10.31 -5.84 1.17
CA GLY A 40 9.47 -4.78 0.64
C GLY A 40 8.10 -4.72 1.33
N LEU A 41 7.60 -3.52 1.56
CA LEU A 41 6.33 -3.30 2.26
C LEU A 41 5.15 -3.69 1.37
N ILE A 42 4.06 -4.14 2.00
CA ILE A 42 2.81 -4.50 1.34
C ILE A 42 1.71 -3.53 1.76
N ASN A 43 1.16 -2.81 0.79
CA ASN A 43 -0.01 -1.95 0.94
C ASN A 43 -1.27 -2.74 0.57
N ALA A 44 -2.08 -3.08 1.55
CA ALA A 44 -3.23 -3.95 1.34
C ALA A 44 -4.46 -3.26 0.73
N HIS A 45 -4.43 -1.94 0.55
CA HIS A 45 -5.52 -1.20 -0.09
C HIS A 45 -5.08 0.17 -0.61
N ASP A 46 -5.31 0.39 -1.89
CA ASP A 46 -5.15 1.70 -2.55
C ASP A 46 -6.05 1.79 -3.79
N HIS A 47 -6.52 2.98 -4.12
CA HIS A 47 -7.12 3.33 -5.41
C HIS A 47 -6.06 4.05 -6.25
N LEU A 48 -5.21 3.31 -6.94
CA LEU A 48 -4.01 3.84 -7.61
C LEU A 48 -4.29 5.03 -8.53
N GLN A 49 -5.43 5.04 -9.25
CA GLN A 49 -5.80 6.13 -10.15
C GLN A 49 -6.26 7.42 -9.42
N LEU A 50 -6.43 7.39 -8.09
CA LEU A 50 -6.83 8.55 -7.28
C LEU A 50 -5.66 9.09 -6.44
N ASN A 51 -4.46 9.07 -7.01
CA ASN A 51 -3.22 9.52 -6.38
C ASN A 51 -2.55 10.67 -7.19
N GLY A 52 -1.24 10.78 -7.17
CA GLY A 52 -0.49 11.85 -7.81
C GLY A 52 -0.67 13.19 -7.09
N ALA A 53 -0.92 14.26 -7.82
CA ALA A 53 -1.03 15.61 -7.27
C ALA A 53 -2.38 15.94 -6.59
N LEU A 54 -3.28 14.95 -6.46
CA LEU A 54 -4.55 15.19 -5.76
C LEU A 54 -4.32 15.56 -4.29
N PRO A 55 -4.98 16.63 -3.80
CA PRO A 55 -5.03 16.91 -2.38
C PRO A 55 -6.06 16.00 -1.68
N ARG A 56 -5.99 15.92 -0.37
CA ARG A 56 -7.12 15.41 0.41
C ARG A 56 -8.31 16.34 0.26
N LEU A 57 -9.48 15.76 0.02
CA LEU A 57 -10.72 16.51 -0.18
C LEU A 57 -11.74 16.18 0.91
N LYS A 58 -12.42 17.22 1.38
CA LYS A 58 -13.51 17.14 2.35
C LYS A 58 -14.43 18.31 2.13
N PHE A 59 -15.74 18.07 1.99
CA PHE A 59 -16.70 19.10 1.58
C PHE A 59 -17.65 19.51 2.71
N ARG A 60 -17.54 18.85 3.86
CA ARG A 60 -18.20 19.19 5.13
C ARG A 60 -17.30 18.80 6.29
N GLU A 61 -17.62 19.24 7.49
CA GLU A 61 -16.78 19.06 8.67
C GLU A 61 -16.57 17.58 9.05
N GLY A 62 -17.58 16.74 8.86
CA GLY A 62 -17.53 15.29 9.04
C GLY A 62 -18.64 14.57 8.30
N TYR A 63 -18.42 13.29 8.01
CA TYR A 63 -19.41 12.40 7.42
C TYR A 63 -19.86 11.38 8.47
N ARG A 64 -21.08 10.85 8.31
CA ARG A 64 -21.55 9.76 9.16
C ARG A 64 -21.19 8.40 8.59
N ASN A 65 -21.15 8.29 7.26
CA ASN A 65 -20.78 7.08 6.53
C ASN A 65 -20.24 7.42 5.13
N ALA A 66 -19.66 6.42 4.45
CA ALA A 66 -19.09 6.56 3.10
C ALA A 66 -20.11 7.02 2.05
N SER A 67 -21.39 6.63 2.18
CA SER A 67 -22.43 7.04 1.22
C SER A 67 -22.63 8.57 1.22
N GLU A 68 -22.52 9.24 2.36
CA GLU A 68 -22.55 10.71 2.43
C GLU A 68 -21.35 11.35 1.72
N TRP A 69 -20.16 10.77 1.89
CA TRP A 69 -18.95 11.21 1.18
C TRP A 69 -19.11 11.04 -0.33
N ILE A 70 -19.58 9.86 -0.78
CA ILE A 70 -19.81 9.55 -2.19
C ILE A 70 -20.84 10.51 -2.78
N ALA A 71 -21.93 10.80 -2.07
CA ALA A 71 -22.95 11.75 -2.52
C ALA A 71 -22.40 13.16 -2.72
N ASP A 72 -21.44 13.58 -1.89
CA ASP A 72 -20.82 14.90 -2.01
C ASP A 72 -19.76 14.97 -3.11
N ILE A 73 -18.93 13.93 -3.29
CA ILE A 73 -17.86 13.96 -4.27
C ILE A 73 -18.36 13.69 -5.70
N THR A 74 -19.36 12.83 -5.88
CA THR A 74 -19.86 12.42 -7.20
C THR A 74 -20.20 13.59 -8.12
N PRO A 75 -21.00 14.59 -7.74
CA PRO A 75 -21.26 15.73 -8.60
C PRO A 75 -20.01 16.59 -8.85
N ARG A 76 -19.06 16.61 -7.91
CA ARG A 76 -17.83 17.38 -8.01
C ARG A 76 -16.80 16.75 -8.96
N LEU A 77 -16.93 15.47 -9.26
CA LEU A 77 -16.09 14.82 -10.27
C LEU A 77 -16.14 15.51 -11.64
N SER A 78 -17.21 16.25 -11.93
CA SER A 78 -17.43 16.98 -13.19
C SER A 78 -17.43 18.51 -13.03
N THR A 79 -17.22 19.06 -11.82
CA THR A 79 -17.32 20.49 -11.57
C THR A 79 -16.15 21.07 -10.78
N ASP A 80 -15.50 20.29 -9.93
CA ASP A 80 -14.35 20.75 -9.15
C ASP A 80 -13.09 20.84 -10.04
N PRO A 81 -12.42 21.99 -10.09
CA PRO A 81 -11.26 22.21 -10.97
C PRO A 81 -10.13 21.21 -10.74
N CYS A 82 -9.83 20.85 -9.50
CA CYS A 82 -8.75 19.92 -9.16
C CYS A 82 -9.08 18.50 -9.65
N LEU A 83 -10.33 18.06 -9.44
CA LEU A 83 -10.79 16.76 -9.91
C LEU A 83 -10.89 16.69 -11.44
N LEU A 84 -11.29 17.78 -12.10
CA LEU A 84 -11.32 17.89 -13.55
C LEU A 84 -9.91 17.81 -14.14
N GLU A 85 -8.94 18.56 -13.60
CA GLU A 85 -7.54 18.50 -14.01
C GLU A 85 -6.99 17.08 -13.85
N HIS A 86 -7.21 16.46 -12.70
CA HIS A 86 -6.76 15.09 -12.46
C HIS A 86 -7.38 14.10 -13.46
N ARG A 87 -8.68 14.18 -13.70
CA ARG A 87 -9.41 13.28 -14.60
C ARG A 87 -9.11 13.53 -16.09
N SER A 88 -8.63 14.72 -16.46
CA SER A 88 -8.19 15.01 -17.82
C SER A 88 -6.97 14.19 -18.26
N ARG A 89 -6.18 13.70 -17.28
CA ARG A 89 -5.05 12.82 -17.55
C ARG A 89 -5.51 11.41 -17.88
N PRO A 90 -4.86 10.72 -18.84
CA PRO A 90 -5.15 9.32 -19.14
C PRO A 90 -5.13 8.44 -17.87
N ARG A 91 -6.02 7.45 -17.81
CA ARG A 91 -6.08 6.51 -16.65
C ARG A 91 -4.73 5.85 -16.38
N VAL A 92 -4.02 5.45 -17.43
CA VAL A 92 -2.69 4.83 -17.34
C VAL A 92 -1.68 5.74 -16.61
N GLU A 93 -1.66 7.03 -16.91
CA GLU A 93 -0.77 7.99 -16.24
C GLU A 93 -1.12 8.13 -14.75
N ARG A 94 -2.42 8.15 -14.42
CA ARG A 94 -2.89 8.22 -13.04
C ARG A 94 -2.53 6.98 -12.24
N LEU A 95 -2.66 5.79 -12.85
CA LEU A 95 -2.23 4.52 -12.25
C LEU A 95 -0.72 4.50 -12.01
N ARG A 96 0.09 4.95 -12.98
CA ARG A 96 1.55 5.07 -12.82
C ARG A 96 1.94 6.02 -11.69
N ALA A 97 1.22 7.14 -11.53
CA ALA A 97 1.44 8.03 -10.39
C ALA A 97 1.13 7.34 -9.04
N GLY A 98 0.06 6.54 -8.98
CA GLY A 98 -0.24 5.73 -7.78
C GLY A 98 0.80 4.66 -7.51
N GLY A 99 1.31 3.99 -8.56
CA GLY A 99 2.43 3.06 -8.44
C GLY A 99 3.69 3.74 -7.90
N LEU A 100 4.02 4.91 -8.42
CA LEU A 100 5.17 5.70 -7.96
C LEU A 100 5.02 6.15 -6.50
N LYS A 101 3.84 6.64 -6.08
CA LYS A 101 3.55 6.95 -4.67
C LYS A 101 3.91 5.78 -3.76
N ASN A 102 3.49 4.59 -4.12
CA ASN A 102 3.74 3.35 -3.38
C ASN A 102 5.25 3.02 -3.34
N LEU A 103 5.92 2.99 -4.48
CA LEU A 103 7.36 2.72 -4.58
C LEU A 103 8.18 3.66 -3.69
N LEU A 104 7.93 4.97 -3.77
CA LEU A 104 8.66 5.97 -2.99
C LEU A 104 8.52 5.78 -1.48
N SER A 105 7.48 5.11 -1.00
CA SER A 105 7.29 4.76 0.41
C SER A 105 7.75 3.34 0.77
N GLY A 106 8.54 2.68 -0.09
CA GLY A 106 9.06 1.34 0.16
C GLY A 106 8.06 0.21 -0.06
N VAL A 107 6.89 0.52 -0.58
CA VAL A 107 5.91 -0.49 -0.99
C VAL A 107 6.38 -1.15 -2.27
N THR A 108 6.48 -2.47 -2.26
CA THR A 108 6.81 -3.30 -3.44
C THR A 108 5.59 -4.05 -3.97
N THR A 109 4.56 -4.19 -3.13
CA THR A 109 3.31 -4.86 -3.48
C THR A 109 2.12 -4.04 -3.01
N VAL A 110 1.11 -3.82 -3.88
CA VAL A 110 -0.10 -3.07 -3.55
C VAL A 110 -1.36 -3.79 -4.06
N LEU A 111 -2.40 -3.88 -3.23
CA LEU A 111 -3.73 -4.31 -3.68
C LEU A 111 -4.50 -3.09 -4.21
N HIS A 112 -4.77 -3.12 -5.51
CA HIS A 112 -5.58 -2.11 -6.19
C HIS A 112 -7.06 -2.49 -6.15
N HIS A 113 -7.91 -1.64 -5.56
CA HIS A 113 -9.33 -1.90 -5.36
C HIS A 113 -10.20 -1.12 -6.35
N ASP A 114 -10.03 -1.44 -7.62
CA ASP A 114 -10.80 -0.88 -8.76
C ASP A 114 -10.69 -1.80 -9.98
N PRO A 115 -11.46 -1.56 -11.05
CA PRO A 115 -11.31 -2.33 -12.28
C PRO A 115 -9.86 -2.38 -12.75
N ARG A 116 -9.38 -3.60 -13.03
CA ARG A 116 -8.00 -3.82 -13.47
C ARG A 116 -7.74 -3.13 -14.81
N ASP A 117 -6.53 -2.66 -14.98
CA ASP A 117 -6.02 -2.05 -16.21
C ASP A 117 -4.76 -2.84 -16.62
N PRO A 118 -4.57 -3.14 -17.93
CA PRO A 118 -3.39 -3.87 -18.41
C PRO A 118 -2.05 -3.27 -17.99
N VAL A 119 -1.98 -1.96 -17.77
CA VAL A 119 -0.75 -1.27 -17.33
C VAL A 119 -0.19 -1.82 -16.02
N LEU A 120 -1.05 -2.37 -15.16
CA LEU A 120 -0.65 -2.96 -13.88
C LEU A 120 0.18 -4.25 -14.04
N ASP A 121 0.07 -4.89 -15.20
CA ASP A 121 0.80 -6.10 -15.56
C ASP A 121 2.06 -5.82 -16.42
N GLU A 122 2.31 -4.56 -16.77
CA GLU A 122 3.48 -4.19 -17.56
C GLU A 122 4.78 -4.36 -16.76
N PRO A 123 5.85 -4.92 -17.36
CA PRO A 123 7.13 -5.10 -16.68
C PRO A 123 7.79 -3.82 -16.14
N GLY A 124 7.32 -2.65 -16.60
CA GLY A 124 7.78 -1.32 -16.17
C GLY A 124 6.86 -0.65 -15.17
N PHE A 125 5.86 -1.34 -14.62
CA PHE A 125 5.05 -0.75 -13.54
C PHE A 125 5.87 -0.68 -12.24
N ALA A 126 5.68 0.39 -11.46
CA ALA A 126 6.58 0.72 -10.35
C ALA A 126 6.62 -0.33 -9.23
N VAL A 127 5.51 -1.02 -9.00
CA VAL A 127 5.31 -2.01 -7.93
C VAL A 127 4.53 -3.20 -8.47
N ASP A 128 4.58 -4.33 -7.77
CA ASP A 128 3.67 -5.42 -8.10
C ASP A 128 2.24 -5.10 -7.63
N ALA A 129 1.25 -5.31 -8.50
CA ALA A 129 -0.15 -5.06 -8.20
C ALA A 129 -0.97 -6.33 -8.46
N PRO A 130 -0.85 -7.39 -7.62
CA PRO A 130 -1.58 -8.62 -7.82
C PRO A 130 -3.09 -8.35 -7.78
N ALA A 131 -3.84 -9.02 -8.65
CA ALA A 131 -5.29 -8.97 -8.60
C ALA A 131 -5.79 -9.75 -7.38
N PRO A 132 -6.74 -9.23 -6.59
CA PRO A 132 -7.50 -10.07 -5.69
C PRO A 132 -8.30 -11.12 -6.51
N GLY A 133 -8.66 -12.23 -5.90
CA GLY A 133 -9.48 -13.25 -6.55
C GLY A 133 -10.86 -12.74 -6.96
N GLY A 134 -11.38 -11.79 -6.20
CA GLY A 134 -12.61 -11.07 -6.47
C GLY A 134 -12.70 -9.78 -5.67
N TRP A 135 -13.61 -8.92 -6.05
CA TRP A 135 -13.87 -7.67 -5.31
C TRP A 135 -15.29 -7.14 -5.59
N ALA A 136 -15.80 -6.37 -4.65
CA ALA A 136 -16.93 -5.48 -4.85
C ALA A 136 -16.56 -4.12 -4.27
N HIS A 137 -17.17 -3.05 -4.77
CA HIS A 137 -16.87 -1.73 -4.20
C HIS A 137 -17.45 -1.62 -2.79
N SER A 138 -18.77 -1.70 -2.66
CA SER A 138 -19.49 -1.65 -1.39
C SER A 138 -20.94 -2.12 -1.56
N LEU A 139 -21.61 -2.44 -0.45
CA LEU A 139 -23.05 -2.75 -0.46
C LEU A 139 -23.91 -1.59 -1.00
N ALA A 140 -23.47 -0.35 -0.74
CA ALA A 140 -24.21 0.85 -1.17
C ALA A 140 -24.13 1.11 -2.67
N LEU A 141 -22.98 0.82 -3.31
CA LEU A 141 -22.78 1.07 -4.74
C LEU A 141 -23.18 -0.11 -5.61
N ASP A 142 -22.90 -1.34 -5.18
CA ASP A 142 -23.11 -2.52 -6.02
C ASP A 142 -24.45 -3.23 -5.72
N GLY A 143 -24.95 -3.11 -4.48
CA GLY A 143 -26.13 -3.82 -4.01
C GLY A 143 -25.87 -5.29 -3.66
N ASP A 144 -26.78 -5.90 -2.90
CA ASP A 144 -26.63 -7.24 -2.31
C ASP A 144 -26.39 -8.35 -3.32
N GLU A 145 -27.11 -8.32 -4.43
CA GLU A 145 -27.04 -9.38 -5.44
C GLU A 145 -25.67 -9.39 -6.13
N ALA A 146 -25.17 -8.22 -6.55
CA ALA A 146 -23.87 -8.11 -7.21
C ALA A 146 -22.73 -8.42 -6.25
N VAL A 147 -22.81 -7.96 -4.99
CA VAL A 147 -21.83 -8.25 -3.92
C VAL A 147 -21.75 -9.76 -3.70
N ARG A 148 -22.89 -10.43 -3.50
CA ARG A 148 -22.94 -11.88 -3.32
C ARG A 148 -22.42 -12.64 -4.55
N ALA A 149 -22.81 -12.23 -5.75
CA ALA A 149 -22.34 -12.86 -7.00
C ALA A 149 -20.82 -12.72 -7.18
N SER A 150 -20.26 -11.53 -6.92
CA SER A 150 -18.82 -11.31 -6.93
C SER A 150 -18.07 -12.20 -5.92
N HIS A 151 -18.58 -12.28 -4.69
CA HIS A 151 -17.99 -13.15 -3.68
C HIS A 151 -18.02 -14.64 -4.09
N GLN A 152 -19.16 -15.12 -4.59
CA GLN A 152 -19.32 -16.52 -5.04
C GLN A 152 -18.45 -16.86 -6.26
N ALA A 153 -18.16 -15.89 -7.11
CA ALA A 153 -17.27 -16.06 -8.27
C ALA A 153 -15.79 -16.08 -7.90
N THR A 154 -15.43 -15.69 -6.67
CA THR A 154 -14.03 -15.66 -6.21
C THR A 154 -13.52 -17.10 -6.05
N PRO A 155 -12.37 -17.45 -6.67
CA PRO A 155 -11.81 -18.80 -6.54
C PRO A 155 -11.45 -19.14 -5.09
N LEU A 156 -11.64 -20.40 -4.70
CA LEU A 156 -11.29 -20.87 -3.37
C LEU A 156 -9.81 -20.60 -3.05
N GLY A 157 -9.55 -20.11 -1.85
CA GLY A 157 -8.20 -19.80 -1.37
C GLY A 157 -7.65 -18.46 -1.86
N GLN A 158 -8.40 -17.70 -2.66
CA GLN A 158 -8.05 -16.34 -3.04
C GLN A 158 -8.82 -15.31 -2.20
N SER A 159 -8.26 -14.11 -2.10
CA SER A 159 -8.87 -13.01 -1.34
C SER A 159 -10.02 -12.38 -2.13
N TRP A 160 -11.09 -12.04 -1.42
CA TRP A 160 -12.16 -11.16 -1.88
C TRP A 160 -12.20 -9.90 -1.03
N ILE A 161 -12.28 -8.71 -1.66
CA ILE A 161 -12.15 -7.42 -0.98
C ILE A 161 -13.39 -6.54 -1.20
N ILE A 162 -13.82 -5.82 -0.13
CA ILE A 162 -14.96 -4.90 -0.16
C ILE A 162 -14.79 -3.79 0.89
N HIS A 163 -15.23 -2.55 0.58
CA HIS A 163 -15.41 -1.51 1.61
C HIS A 163 -16.64 -1.84 2.45
N ALA A 164 -16.49 -1.89 3.75
CA ALA A 164 -17.59 -2.18 4.66
C ALA A 164 -17.37 -1.58 6.05
N ALA A 165 -18.47 -1.32 6.73
CA ALA A 165 -18.48 -0.70 8.04
C ALA A 165 -17.72 0.64 8.06
N GLU A 166 -17.78 1.36 6.94
CA GLU A 166 -17.09 2.63 6.73
C GLU A 166 -17.97 3.79 7.17
N GLY A 167 -17.98 4.07 8.48
CA GLY A 167 -18.78 5.14 9.06
C GLY A 167 -18.93 5.03 10.57
N ILE A 168 -19.72 5.93 11.13
CA ILE A 168 -19.95 6.07 12.58
C ILE A 168 -21.43 5.98 12.96
N ASP A 169 -22.30 5.67 12.01
CA ASP A 169 -23.74 5.56 12.22
C ASP A 169 -24.23 4.10 12.18
N SER A 170 -25.51 3.92 12.42
CA SER A 170 -26.14 2.61 12.43
C SER A 170 -26.17 1.93 11.04
N ALA A 171 -26.19 2.71 9.96
CA ALA A 171 -26.16 2.15 8.61
C ALA A 171 -24.84 1.43 8.35
N ALA A 172 -23.71 2.09 8.63
CA ALA A 172 -22.39 1.46 8.52
C ALA A 172 -22.22 0.29 9.50
N ALA A 173 -22.73 0.39 10.73
CA ALA A 173 -22.63 -0.68 11.73
C ALA A 173 -23.39 -1.97 11.34
N LEU A 174 -24.43 -1.87 10.52
CA LEU A 174 -25.22 -3.03 10.06
C LEU A 174 -24.64 -3.71 8.83
N GLU A 175 -23.66 -3.12 8.14
CA GLU A 175 -23.10 -3.68 6.90
C GLU A 175 -22.41 -5.04 7.11
N PHE A 176 -21.73 -5.23 8.26
CA PHE A 176 -21.13 -6.52 8.59
C PHE A 176 -22.18 -7.63 8.69
N ASP A 177 -23.26 -7.40 9.47
CA ASP A 177 -24.31 -8.40 9.66
C ASP A 177 -25.03 -8.71 8.34
N ARG A 178 -25.17 -7.69 7.46
CA ARG A 178 -25.70 -7.87 6.11
C ARG A 178 -24.81 -8.72 5.22
N LEU A 179 -23.48 -8.49 5.23
CA LEU A 179 -22.51 -9.32 4.51
C LEU A 179 -22.47 -10.76 5.04
N GLU A 180 -22.59 -10.94 6.35
CA GLU A 180 -22.67 -12.26 6.97
C GLU A 180 -23.94 -13.01 6.53
N ALA A 181 -25.09 -12.33 6.51
CA ALA A 181 -26.35 -12.90 6.01
C ALA A 181 -26.32 -13.26 4.51
N LEU A 182 -25.52 -12.52 3.72
CA LEU A 182 -25.27 -12.84 2.31
C LEU A 182 -24.28 -13.99 2.11
N GLY A 183 -23.67 -14.52 3.18
CA GLY A 183 -22.62 -15.53 3.13
C GLY A 183 -21.28 -15.05 2.62
N CYS A 184 -21.01 -13.72 2.71
CA CYS A 184 -19.79 -13.09 2.21
C CYS A 184 -18.68 -12.96 3.28
N ILE A 185 -18.92 -13.38 4.54
CA ILE A 185 -17.92 -13.40 5.60
C ILE A 185 -17.31 -14.80 5.68
N THR A 186 -16.21 -15.03 4.98
CA THR A 186 -15.56 -16.34 4.81
C THR A 186 -14.04 -16.21 4.87
N PRO A 187 -13.27 -17.31 4.96
CA PRO A 187 -11.83 -17.25 4.86
C PRO A 187 -11.38 -16.52 3.57
N GLY A 188 -10.49 -15.55 3.71
CA GLY A 188 -10.01 -14.71 2.59
C GLY A 188 -10.86 -13.47 2.30
N THR A 189 -11.99 -13.25 2.99
CA THR A 189 -12.71 -11.96 2.91
C THR A 189 -11.92 -10.87 3.62
N LEU A 190 -11.70 -9.76 2.90
CA LEU A 190 -11.01 -8.57 3.37
C LEU A 190 -12.00 -7.39 3.43
N LEU A 191 -12.32 -6.94 4.63
CA LEU A 191 -13.17 -5.76 4.84
C LEU A 191 -12.28 -4.52 4.94
N VAL A 192 -12.42 -3.58 4.01
CA VAL A 192 -11.69 -2.30 4.07
C VAL A 192 -12.43 -1.35 5.02
N HIS A 193 -11.67 -0.61 5.81
CA HIS A 193 -12.03 0.30 6.89
C HIS A 193 -12.49 -0.36 8.18
N GLY A 194 -13.60 -1.07 8.21
CA GLY A 194 -14.12 -1.75 9.39
C GLY A 194 -14.40 -0.85 10.60
N LEU A 195 -14.56 0.47 10.38
CA LEU A 195 -14.59 1.50 11.43
C LEU A 195 -15.70 1.28 12.47
N SER A 196 -16.89 0.86 12.04
CA SER A 196 -18.06 0.66 12.92
C SER A 196 -18.22 -0.78 13.42
N LEU A 197 -17.23 -1.66 13.21
CA LEU A 197 -17.30 -3.02 13.74
C LEU A 197 -17.29 -3.02 15.27
N SER A 198 -18.33 -3.58 15.87
CA SER A 198 -18.36 -3.88 17.30
C SER A 198 -17.39 -5.02 17.65
N ALA A 199 -17.00 -5.14 18.91
CA ALA A 199 -16.15 -6.24 19.37
C ALA A 199 -16.73 -7.63 19.00
N ALA A 200 -18.05 -7.82 19.16
CA ALA A 200 -18.71 -9.07 18.80
C ALA A 200 -18.68 -9.36 17.29
N GLN A 201 -18.71 -8.33 16.42
CA GLN A 201 -18.55 -8.49 14.99
C GLN A 201 -17.10 -8.80 14.62
N GLN A 202 -16.13 -8.16 15.29
CA GLN A 202 -14.70 -8.49 15.14
C GLN A 202 -14.43 -9.96 15.51
N ASP A 203 -15.00 -10.45 16.62
CA ASP A 203 -14.86 -11.85 17.03
C ASP A 203 -15.40 -12.82 15.95
N ARG A 204 -16.60 -12.55 15.39
CA ARG A 204 -17.18 -13.36 14.32
C ARG A 204 -16.34 -13.30 13.04
N LEU A 205 -15.83 -12.13 12.68
CA LEU A 205 -14.91 -11.93 11.55
C LEU A 205 -13.66 -12.80 11.71
N VAL A 206 -13.04 -12.79 12.89
CA VAL A 206 -11.86 -13.59 13.20
C VAL A 206 -12.18 -15.09 13.12
N GLN A 207 -13.29 -15.54 13.72
CA GLN A 207 -13.74 -16.94 13.67
C GLN A 207 -14.01 -17.41 12.24
N ALA A 208 -14.53 -16.54 11.37
CA ALA A 208 -14.74 -16.83 9.97
C ALA A 208 -13.43 -16.90 9.14
N GLY A 209 -12.29 -16.51 9.71
CA GLY A 209 -11.01 -16.44 9.00
C GLY A 209 -10.86 -15.22 8.09
N SER A 210 -11.76 -14.26 8.18
CA SER A 210 -11.72 -12.98 7.47
C SER A 210 -10.71 -12.02 8.12
N ALA A 211 -10.40 -10.90 7.45
CA ALA A 211 -9.51 -9.88 7.98
C ALA A 211 -10.00 -8.46 7.67
N VAL A 212 -9.48 -7.47 8.38
CA VAL A 212 -9.74 -6.05 8.13
C VAL A 212 -8.52 -5.40 7.50
N VAL A 213 -8.73 -4.59 6.47
CA VAL A 213 -7.72 -3.65 5.96
C VAL A 213 -8.00 -2.29 6.59
N TRP A 214 -7.20 -1.92 7.54
CA TRP A 214 -7.33 -0.67 8.27
C TRP A 214 -6.70 0.49 7.51
N CYS A 215 -7.46 1.57 7.31
CA CYS A 215 -7.04 2.81 6.66
C CYS A 215 -7.23 3.98 7.64
N PRO A 216 -6.38 4.11 8.68
CA PRO A 216 -6.61 5.07 9.77
C PRO A 216 -6.66 6.51 9.30
N GLY A 217 -5.80 6.90 8.35
CA GLY A 217 -5.75 8.26 7.84
C GLY A 217 -7.03 8.68 7.13
N SER A 218 -7.62 7.79 6.32
CA SER A 218 -8.91 8.00 5.66
C SER A 218 -10.04 8.08 6.68
N ASN A 219 -10.09 7.13 7.61
CA ASN A 219 -11.11 7.09 8.67
C ASN A 219 -11.13 8.38 9.51
N LEU A 220 -9.96 8.83 9.97
CA LEU A 220 -9.85 10.07 10.75
C LEU A 220 -10.20 11.31 9.94
N HIS A 221 -9.78 11.34 8.65
CA HIS A 221 -10.08 12.48 7.78
C HIS A 221 -11.57 12.64 7.55
N LEU A 222 -12.27 11.57 7.19
CA LEU A 222 -13.67 11.63 6.81
C LEU A 222 -14.61 11.64 8.03
N PHE A 223 -14.33 10.83 9.05
CA PHE A 223 -15.24 10.55 10.13
C PHE A 223 -14.78 11.07 11.50
N GLY A 224 -13.53 11.55 11.62
CA GLY A 224 -12.95 12.00 12.89
C GLY A 224 -12.70 10.88 13.91
N ARG A 225 -12.90 9.62 13.51
CA ARG A 225 -12.73 8.42 14.34
C ARG A 225 -12.08 7.31 13.52
N THR A 226 -11.47 6.32 14.18
CA THR A 226 -10.94 5.13 13.53
C THR A 226 -11.26 3.88 14.34
N LEU A 227 -11.09 2.72 13.75
CA LEU A 227 -11.20 1.40 14.38
C LEU A 227 -10.26 1.30 15.57
N ASP A 228 -10.67 0.59 16.63
CA ASP A 228 -9.74 0.04 17.64
C ASP A 228 -9.12 -1.25 17.06
N PRO A 229 -7.82 -1.23 16.73
CA PRO A 229 -7.20 -2.31 15.99
C PRO A 229 -6.64 -3.45 16.86
N ASP A 230 -6.55 -3.28 18.18
CA ASP A 230 -5.74 -4.14 19.06
C ASP A 230 -6.14 -5.61 19.00
N ALA A 231 -7.44 -5.91 19.09
CA ALA A 231 -7.93 -7.29 19.06
C ALA A 231 -7.62 -7.97 17.71
N LEU A 232 -7.88 -7.30 16.60
CA LEU A 232 -7.62 -7.80 15.25
C LEU A 232 -6.11 -7.98 15.00
N PHE A 233 -5.28 -7.05 15.47
CA PHE A 233 -3.83 -7.13 15.35
C PHE A 233 -3.27 -8.33 16.13
N GLN A 234 -3.70 -8.53 17.38
CA GLN A 234 -3.29 -9.66 18.21
C GLN A 234 -3.69 -11.01 17.61
N GLN A 235 -4.86 -11.07 16.97
CA GLN A 235 -5.36 -12.26 16.28
C GLN A 235 -4.74 -12.47 14.88
N GLY A 236 -3.87 -11.56 14.43
CA GLY A 236 -3.26 -11.62 13.09
C GLY A 236 -4.29 -11.51 11.97
N ARG A 237 -5.34 -10.71 12.18
CA ARG A 237 -6.44 -10.46 11.22
C ARG A 237 -6.57 -9.00 10.81
N LEU A 238 -5.48 -8.26 10.92
CA LEU A 238 -5.40 -6.86 10.51
C LEU A 238 -4.35 -6.70 9.41
N LEU A 239 -4.67 -5.85 8.44
CA LEU A 239 -3.79 -5.37 7.37
C LEU A 239 -3.78 -3.84 7.40
N LEU A 240 -2.76 -3.20 6.82
CA LEU A 240 -2.71 -1.75 6.64
C LEU A 240 -2.92 -1.40 5.17
N GLY A 241 -3.79 -0.41 4.92
CA GLY A 241 -3.99 0.22 3.63
C GLY A 241 -3.76 1.73 3.70
N SER A 242 -3.18 2.33 2.66
CA SER A 242 -3.02 3.78 2.60
C SER A 242 -4.27 4.51 2.09
N ASP A 243 -5.18 3.77 1.47
CA ASP A 243 -6.25 4.34 0.66
C ASP A 243 -5.73 5.30 -0.42
N SER A 244 -6.60 5.96 -1.15
CA SER A 244 -6.21 6.97 -2.12
C SER A 244 -5.78 8.28 -1.45
N ARG A 245 -5.05 9.12 -2.17
CA ARG A 245 -4.63 10.42 -1.68
C ARG A 245 -5.79 11.39 -1.46
N ILE A 246 -6.96 11.10 -2.02
CA ILE A 246 -8.14 11.94 -1.90
C ILE A 246 -8.76 11.91 -0.49
N SER A 247 -8.61 10.80 0.23
CA SER A 247 -9.12 10.57 1.60
C SER A 247 -8.04 10.11 2.57
N GLY A 248 -7.14 9.23 2.13
CA GLY A 248 -6.07 8.61 2.91
C GLY A 248 -4.89 9.52 3.22
N GLY A 249 -3.85 8.95 3.77
CA GLY A 249 -2.59 9.62 4.04
C GLY A 249 -1.77 9.91 2.78
N ARG A 250 -0.63 10.54 2.99
CA ARG A 250 0.30 10.83 1.90
C ARG A 250 0.81 9.56 1.21
N ASP A 251 1.18 8.57 2.01
CA ASP A 251 1.73 7.28 1.59
C ASP A 251 1.67 6.27 2.75
N LEU A 252 2.12 5.04 2.53
CA LEU A 252 2.05 3.98 3.55
C LEU A 252 2.93 4.26 4.78
N LEU A 253 4.09 4.93 4.63
CA LEU A 253 4.92 5.30 5.77
C LEU A 253 4.24 6.35 6.65
N ALA A 254 3.53 7.31 6.04
CA ALA A 254 2.72 8.27 6.79
C ALA A 254 1.56 7.60 7.55
N GLU A 255 0.92 6.60 6.95
CA GLU A 255 -0.09 5.77 7.65
C GLU A 255 0.54 4.99 8.80
N LEU A 256 1.72 4.41 8.62
CA LEU A 256 2.43 3.67 9.66
C LEU A 256 2.83 4.57 10.84
N ALA A 257 3.32 5.79 10.56
CA ALA A 257 3.61 6.77 11.60
C ALA A 257 2.35 7.14 12.41
N LEU A 258 1.21 7.27 11.73
CA LEU A 258 -0.08 7.49 12.38
C LEU A 258 -0.49 6.29 13.23
N VAL A 259 -0.32 5.06 12.73
CA VAL A 259 -0.57 3.83 13.49
C VAL A 259 0.24 3.83 14.77
N GLN A 260 1.55 4.08 14.70
CA GLN A 260 2.42 4.11 15.89
C GLN A 260 1.95 5.18 16.88
N ALA A 261 1.56 6.37 16.40
CA ALA A 261 1.05 7.43 17.27
C ALA A 261 -0.28 7.08 17.96
N LEU A 262 -1.13 6.30 17.31
CA LEU A 262 -2.43 5.88 17.85
C LEU A 262 -2.31 4.71 18.84
N THR A 263 -1.39 3.78 18.60
CA THR A 263 -1.35 2.48 19.29
C THR A 263 -0.16 2.33 20.23
N GLY A 264 0.94 3.02 19.95
CA GLY A 264 2.22 2.81 20.67
C GLY A 264 2.88 1.46 20.37
N TRP A 265 2.50 0.76 19.29
CA TRP A 265 3.07 -0.55 18.97
C TRP A 265 4.56 -0.48 18.66
N HIS A 266 5.30 -1.52 19.01
CA HIS A 266 6.74 -1.62 18.78
C HIS A 266 7.09 -1.86 17.31
N ASP A 267 8.20 -1.28 16.85
CA ASP A 267 8.63 -1.26 15.46
C ASP A 267 8.80 -2.66 14.84
N GLU A 268 9.44 -3.60 15.55
CA GLU A 268 9.64 -4.98 15.07
C GLU A 268 8.32 -5.70 14.72
N ARG A 269 7.26 -5.45 15.50
CA ARG A 269 5.93 -6.00 15.20
C ARG A 269 5.31 -5.34 13.98
N LEU A 270 5.54 -4.04 13.80
CA LEU A 270 5.07 -3.28 12.65
C LEU A 270 5.76 -3.74 11.36
N GLU A 271 7.05 -4.01 11.41
CA GLU A 271 7.81 -4.54 10.27
C GLU A 271 7.26 -5.90 9.82
N THR A 272 7.13 -6.85 10.75
CA THR A 272 6.55 -8.17 10.44
C THR A 272 5.12 -8.07 9.92
N TRP A 273 4.33 -7.16 10.49
CA TRP A 273 2.93 -6.95 10.09
C TRP A 273 2.80 -6.48 8.64
N LEU A 274 3.67 -5.53 8.20
CA LEU A 274 3.62 -4.95 6.85
C LEU A 274 4.34 -5.80 5.79
N THR A 275 4.99 -6.88 6.17
CA THR A 275 5.77 -7.76 5.28
C THR A 275 5.22 -9.17 5.31
N GLU A 276 5.76 -10.07 6.12
CA GLU A 276 5.36 -11.48 6.21
C GLU A 276 3.89 -11.65 6.65
N GLY A 277 3.45 -10.86 7.64
CA GLY A 277 2.07 -10.91 8.12
C GLY A 277 1.06 -10.55 7.03
N ALA A 278 1.34 -9.48 6.29
CA ALA A 278 0.51 -9.06 5.16
C ALA A 278 0.55 -10.11 4.03
N ALA A 279 1.74 -10.58 3.65
CA ALA A 279 1.89 -11.60 2.61
C ALA A 279 1.07 -12.86 2.93
N ARG A 280 1.14 -13.34 4.17
CA ARG A 280 0.38 -14.53 4.64
C ARG A 280 -1.13 -14.32 4.54
N LEU A 281 -1.65 -13.18 5.01
CA LEU A 281 -3.10 -12.88 4.96
C LEU A 281 -3.62 -12.74 3.53
N LEU A 282 -2.78 -12.26 2.62
CA LEU A 282 -3.10 -12.07 1.20
C LEU A 282 -2.85 -13.32 0.35
N GLY A 283 -2.30 -14.40 0.94
CA GLY A 283 -1.96 -15.62 0.20
C GLY A 283 -0.74 -15.47 -0.72
N LEU A 284 0.12 -14.49 -0.50
CA LEU A 284 1.32 -14.22 -1.29
C LEU A 284 2.51 -14.99 -0.71
N SER A 285 2.70 -16.24 -1.10
CA SER A 285 3.70 -17.14 -0.52
C SER A 285 5.13 -16.88 -1.01
N ASP A 286 5.30 -16.09 -2.08
CA ASP A 286 6.56 -15.83 -2.77
C ASP A 286 7.32 -14.60 -2.24
N ARG A 287 6.82 -13.90 -1.20
CA ARG A 287 7.37 -12.64 -0.69
C ARG A 287 7.15 -12.43 0.80
N GLY A 288 7.57 -11.28 1.33
CA GLY A 288 7.40 -10.89 2.73
C GLY A 288 8.54 -11.32 3.64
N ARG A 289 9.51 -12.08 3.14
CA ARG A 289 10.75 -12.49 3.82
C ARG A 289 11.95 -12.36 2.89
N LEU A 290 13.15 -12.23 3.48
CA LEU A 290 14.41 -12.17 2.73
C LEU A 290 15.09 -13.56 2.72
N GLU A 291 14.49 -14.51 1.98
CA GLU A 291 14.95 -15.90 1.89
C GLU A 291 15.25 -16.29 0.43
N PRO A 292 16.29 -17.10 0.17
CA PRO A 292 16.58 -17.58 -1.17
C PRO A 292 15.37 -18.27 -1.82
N GLY A 293 15.16 -17.97 -3.11
CA GLY A 293 14.05 -18.47 -3.89
C GLY A 293 12.76 -17.64 -3.80
N LEU A 294 12.66 -16.72 -2.85
CA LEU A 294 11.56 -15.76 -2.81
C LEU A 294 11.81 -14.57 -3.74
N ARG A 295 10.76 -13.87 -4.08
CA ARG A 295 10.80 -12.66 -4.88
C ARG A 295 11.72 -11.62 -4.22
N ALA A 296 12.60 -11.04 -5.01
CA ALA A 296 13.57 -10.06 -4.54
C ALA A 296 12.93 -8.68 -4.40
N ASP A 297 12.01 -8.57 -3.44
CA ASP A 297 11.34 -7.35 -3.01
C ASP A 297 11.93 -6.92 -1.67
N LEU A 298 12.67 -5.82 -1.65
CA LEU A 298 13.36 -5.37 -0.44
C LEU A 298 13.52 -3.86 -0.38
N ILE A 299 13.66 -3.36 0.84
CA ILE A 299 14.03 -1.97 1.14
C ILE A 299 15.25 -1.92 2.03
N ALA A 300 15.99 -0.83 1.95
CA ALA A 300 17.08 -0.52 2.88
C ALA A 300 16.81 0.80 3.60
N LEU A 301 17.04 0.83 4.91
CA LEU A 301 16.88 1.97 5.79
C LEU A 301 18.21 2.32 6.48
N PRO A 302 18.44 3.58 6.85
CA PRO A 302 19.57 3.95 7.70
C PRO A 302 19.61 3.10 8.98
N PRO A 303 20.82 2.77 9.49
CA PRO A 303 20.93 2.00 10.71
C PRO A 303 20.28 2.73 11.89
N GLY A 304 19.54 1.99 12.71
CA GLY A 304 18.89 2.52 13.92
C GLY A 304 17.64 3.38 13.67
N LEU A 305 17.25 3.65 12.43
CA LEU A 305 15.99 4.35 12.13
C LEU A 305 14.82 3.36 12.23
N PRO A 306 13.84 3.57 13.13
CA PRO A 306 12.61 2.79 13.18
C PRO A 306 11.79 2.98 11.89
N LEU A 307 11.17 1.91 11.39
CA LEU A 307 10.35 1.97 10.17
C LEU A 307 9.19 2.97 10.30
N ALA A 308 8.54 3.01 11.46
CA ALA A 308 7.43 3.92 11.71
C ALA A 308 7.83 5.41 11.81
N GLN A 309 9.12 5.71 11.90
CA GLN A 309 9.65 7.08 11.88
C GLN A 309 10.27 7.43 10.52
N ALA A 310 10.41 6.45 9.64
CA ALA A 310 10.99 6.67 8.32
C ALA A 310 10.03 7.44 7.41
N THR A 311 10.61 8.27 6.58
CA THR A 311 9.94 8.93 5.46
C THR A 311 10.47 8.34 4.15
N ARG A 312 9.80 8.63 3.05
CA ARG A 312 10.26 8.20 1.73
C ARG A 312 11.64 8.76 1.35
N ALA A 313 12.02 9.89 1.94
CA ALA A 313 13.35 10.48 1.77
C ALA A 313 14.44 9.76 2.59
N ASP A 314 14.08 8.93 3.55
CA ASP A 314 15.03 8.17 4.37
C ASP A 314 15.33 6.78 3.77
N LEU A 315 14.53 6.29 2.84
CA LEU A 315 14.78 4.99 2.19
C LEU A 315 16.06 5.03 1.37
N ARG A 316 17.08 4.26 1.77
CA ARG A 316 18.35 4.17 1.05
C ARG A 316 18.25 3.42 -0.27
N LEU A 317 17.36 2.41 -0.35
CA LEU A 317 17.16 1.59 -1.54
C LEU A 317 15.76 0.98 -1.54
N VAL A 318 15.15 0.86 -2.71
CA VAL A 318 13.95 0.06 -2.96
C VAL A 318 14.18 -0.81 -4.19
N VAL A 319 13.99 -2.12 -4.01
CA VAL A 319 14.13 -3.14 -5.06
C VAL A 319 12.79 -3.86 -5.22
N VAL A 320 12.31 -3.96 -6.45
CA VAL A 320 11.08 -4.68 -6.81
C VAL A 320 11.42 -5.77 -7.82
N ALA A 321 11.12 -7.02 -7.52
CA ALA A 321 11.45 -8.17 -8.36
C ALA A 321 12.92 -8.14 -8.84
N GLY A 322 13.85 -7.84 -7.94
CA GLY A 322 15.28 -7.79 -8.24
C GLY A 322 15.72 -6.57 -9.04
N GLN A 323 14.87 -5.62 -9.32
CA GLN A 323 15.20 -4.36 -9.99
C GLN A 323 15.34 -3.23 -8.97
N ALA A 324 16.50 -2.60 -8.86
CA ALA A 324 16.68 -1.40 -8.07
C ALA A 324 15.98 -0.24 -8.79
N LEU A 325 14.94 0.32 -8.17
CA LEU A 325 14.10 1.33 -8.80
C LEU A 325 14.19 2.72 -8.15
N TYR A 326 14.54 2.78 -6.86
CA TYR A 326 14.70 4.01 -6.10
C TYR A 326 15.86 3.86 -5.12
N ALA A 327 16.72 4.86 -4.99
CA ALA A 327 17.87 4.81 -4.10
C ALA A 327 18.35 6.19 -3.64
N ASP A 328 19.29 6.22 -2.70
CA ASP A 328 20.09 7.40 -2.40
C ASP A 328 20.95 7.79 -3.61
N ALA A 329 21.28 9.08 -3.73
CA ALA A 329 22.00 9.62 -4.89
C ALA A 329 23.38 8.99 -5.10
N ASP A 330 24.07 8.61 -4.02
CA ASP A 330 25.39 7.95 -4.08
C ASP A 330 25.36 6.56 -4.72
N LEU A 331 24.21 5.90 -4.71
CA LEU A 331 23.99 4.61 -5.37
C LEU A 331 23.53 4.77 -6.83
N GLY A 332 23.12 5.98 -7.24
CA GLY A 332 22.43 6.24 -8.50
C GLY A 332 23.23 5.83 -9.73
N GLU A 333 24.51 6.16 -9.79
CA GLU A 333 25.37 5.83 -10.92
C GLU A 333 25.57 4.31 -11.07
N ALA A 334 25.90 3.62 -9.98
CA ALA A 334 26.10 2.18 -9.97
C ALA A 334 24.83 1.42 -10.37
N LEU A 335 23.67 1.92 -9.96
CA LEU A 335 22.36 1.33 -10.25
C LEU A 335 21.74 1.82 -11.57
N GLN A 336 22.40 2.72 -12.30
CA GLN A 336 21.93 3.34 -13.55
C GLN A 336 20.58 4.09 -13.36
N LEU A 337 20.38 4.70 -12.20
CA LEU A 337 19.21 5.50 -11.85
C LEU A 337 19.45 6.98 -12.19
N MET A 338 18.39 7.68 -12.48
CA MET A 338 18.41 9.11 -12.80
C MET A 338 18.39 9.93 -11.51
N PRO A 339 19.22 11.01 -11.40
CA PRO A 339 19.20 11.87 -10.24
C PRO A 339 17.87 12.65 -10.14
N VAL A 340 17.28 12.63 -8.95
CA VAL A 340 16.06 13.35 -8.60
C VAL A 340 16.20 13.94 -7.21
N ARG A 341 15.25 14.78 -6.80
CA ARG A 341 15.08 15.21 -5.42
C ARG A 341 13.73 14.72 -4.91
N VAL A 342 13.72 14.09 -3.75
CA VAL A 342 12.49 13.66 -3.08
C VAL A 342 12.43 14.31 -1.70
N ASP A 343 11.41 15.12 -1.46
CA ASP A 343 11.22 15.90 -0.23
C ASP A 343 12.47 16.68 0.20
N GLY A 344 13.12 17.31 -0.77
CA GLY A 344 14.33 18.12 -0.56
C GLY A 344 15.63 17.32 -0.46
N ARG A 345 15.62 15.98 -0.42
CA ARG A 345 16.83 15.15 -0.40
C ARG A 345 17.21 14.63 -1.79
N ALA A 346 18.51 14.61 -2.05
CA ALA A 346 19.08 14.04 -3.28
C ALA A 346 18.88 12.53 -3.32
N LYS A 347 18.26 12.05 -4.38
CA LYS A 347 17.89 10.64 -4.62
C LYS A 347 18.16 10.24 -6.06
N ALA A 348 17.90 9.00 -6.37
CA ALA A 348 17.95 8.45 -7.72
C ALA A 348 16.74 7.55 -7.99
N LEU A 349 16.16 7.65 -9.19
CA LEU A 349 14.93 6.96 -9.58
C LEU A 349 15.08 6.35 -10.99
N ALA A 350 14.48 5.20 -11.23
CA ALA A 350 14.42 4.61 -12.55
C ALA A 350 13.68 5.53 -13.53
N ARG A 351 14.31 5.88 -14.64
CA ARG A 351 13.85 6.92 -15.60
C ARG A 351 12.43 6.70 -16.10
N HIS A 352 12.04 5.44 -16.33
CA HIS A 352 10.71 5.10 -16.86
C HIS A 352 9.57 5.29 -15.86
N LEU A 353 9.87 5.54 -14.58
CA LEU A 353 8.88 5.71 -13.50
C LEU A 353 8.49 7.16 -13.27
N LEU A 354 9.05 8.11 -14.03
CA LEU A 354 8.72 9.52 -13.85
C LEU A 354 7.24 9.78 -14.08
N ALA A 355 6.55 10.19 -13.02
CA ALA A 355 5.16 10.61 -13.03
C ALA A 355 4.98 11.79 -12.07
N PRO A 356 3.93 12.61 -12.21
CA PRO A 356 3.66 13.70 -11.28
C PRO A 356 3.43 13.16 -9.86
N GLU A 357 4.33 13.52 -8.96
CA GLU A 357 4.26 13.15 -7.55
C GLU A 357 4.72 14.33 -6.68
N PRO A 358 3.91 14.78 -5.71
CA PRO A 358 4.28 15.89 -4.84
C PRO A 358 5.59 15.62 -4.09
N GLY A 359 6.49 16.61 -4.12
CA GLY A 359 7.82 16.51 -3.51
C GLY A 359 8.86 15.76 -4.34
N LEU A 360 8.52 15.26 -5.54
CA LEU A 360 9.48 14.75 -6.52
C LEU A 360 9.87 15.86 -7.48
N GLU A 361 11.16 16.13 -7.59
CA GLU A 361 11.74 17.14 -8.48
C GLU A 361 12.80 16.48 -9.37
N LEU A 362 12.76 16.81 -10.67
CA LEU A 362 13.80 16.39 -11.61
C LEU A 362 15.02 17.29 -11.44
N LEU A 363 16.20 16.69 -11.33
CA LEU A 363 17.46 17.44 -11.35
C LEU A 363 17.96 17.50 -12.80
N ASN A 364 18.24 18.69 -13.30
CA ASN A 364 18.85 18.86 -14.61
C ASN A 364 20.26 18.23 -14.62
N PRO A 365 20.65 17.54 -15.71
CA PRO A 365 22.02 17.06 -15.87
C PRO A 365 22.97 18.27 -15.80
N GLY A 366 23.79 18.36 -14.77
CA GLY A 366 24.71 19.48 -14.55
C GLY A 366 24.50 20.28 -13.26
N THR A 367 23.45 20.05 -12.51
CA THR A 367 23.33 20.58 -11.15
C THR A 367 24.16 19.71 -10.22
N SER A 368 25.29 20.23 -9.73
CA SER A 368 26.06 19.57 -8.66
C SER A 368 25.17 19.39 -7.43
N VAL A 369 25.06 18.15 -6.94
CA VAL A 369 24.36 17.74 -5.73
C VAL A 369 25.15 18.14 -4.50
#